data_9b665c7587173a3514885aeb660b5f8f
#
_entry.id   9b665c7587173a3514885aeb660b5f8f
#
_cell.length_a   1.000
_cell.length_b   1.000
_cell.length_c   1.000
_cell.angle_alpha   90.00
_cell.angle_beta   90.00
_cell.angle_gamma   90.00
#
_symmetry.space_group_name_H-M   'P 1'
#
loop_
_entity.id
_entity.type
_entity.pdbx_description
1 polymer ?
#
loop_
_entity_poly.entity_id
_entity_poly.type
_entity_poly.pdbx_seq_one_letter_code
_entity_poly.pdbx_strand_id
1 'polypeptide(L)'
;MKKHLFGACAAAVAVAGGTLVAGTPSSAAPTKAPIVIAYMTIETGPYASAGRNNDINLAVKQLNAAGGVDGHKVEYVGYDANITPQQAVTATQQALGTKPTAFIGYSVDDQVQATASLLRRSNIPVIAYAQGPAASSNVVHVSNLYTVVPNLVNAIQASTKYAVGKYHPTSVGIFHTDDTASNADAATAQGLLKKLGVRKFVVRNASDTATDVTEQALAMKGVSVVFEYGFPLVEAVFNTALSQNGISAPIMGDQSGNFLAAYGLNKPAQLSNYTFTPYCFAPVLQTKQAKSYVSAYSAAYPGQSVQIATPYTVDAVDLLAAAIRSAHGSLEPSAIDKALGKITFHGICGTYHTDANHDLMHQVTLVSFANGINPGTLVAKYIEASVPKTYFANAG
;
A
#
# COMPACT_ATOMS: atom_id res chain seq x y z
N MET A 1 -45.14 -61.92 -23.74
CA MET A 1 -46.41 -62.60 -23.42
C MET A 1 -47.01 -61.91 -22.17
N LYS A 2 -48.35 -61.62 -22.28
CA LYS A 2 -49.30 -61.12 -21.28
C LYS A 2 -49.08 -59.70 -20.79
N LYS A 3 -49.78 -58.65 -21.22
CA LYS A 3 -51.22 -58.26 -21.31
C LYS A 3 -51.93 -58.25 -19.97
N HIS A 4 -52.52 -57.10 -19.67
CA HIS A 4 -53.80 -56.71 -19.05
C HIS A 4 -53.62 -55.76 -17.85
N LEU A 5 -54.51 -54.84 -17.48
CA LEU A 5 -55.63 -54.12 -18.13
C LEU A 5 -56.11 -53.12 -17.02
N PHE A 6 -56.49 -51.94 -17.46
CA PHE A 6 -57.46 -50.99 -16.92
C PHE A 6 -57.93 -51.03 -15.46
N GLY A 7 -57.92 -49.84 -14.85
CA GLY A 7 -58.77 -49.46 -13.74
C GLY A 7 -58.88 -47.94 -13.61
N ALA A 8 -59.94 -47.35 -14.19
CA ALA A 8 -60.28 -45.95 -14.07
C ALA A 8 -61.03 -45.75 -12.75
N CYS A 9 -60.64 -44.76 -11.94
CA CYS A 9 -61.49 -44.17 -10.90
C CYS A 9 -61.43 -42.66 -11.02
N ALA A 10 -62.54 -42.08 -11.39
CA ALA A 10 -62.81 -40.65 -11.34
C ALA A 10 -62.95 -40.19 -9.92
N ALA A 11 -62.30 -39.12 -9.51
CA ALA A 11 -62.60 -38.40 -8.29
C ALA A 11 -62.45 -36.89 -8.51
N ALA A 12 -63.38 -36.18 -8.01
CA ALA A 12 -63.83 -34.83 -8.25
C ALA A 12 -62.76 -33.74 -8.11
N VAL A 13 -62.87 -32.76 -8.98
CA VAL A 13 -62.15 -31.47 -8.98
C VAL A 13 -62.76 -30.58 -7.92
N ALA A 14 -61.98 -30.21 -6.88
CA ALA A 14 -62.23 -29.04 -6.07
C ALA A 14 -61.37 -27.89 -6.56
N VAL A 15 -61.96 -26.95 -7.24
CA VAL A 15 -61.32 -25.67 -7.65
C VAL A 15 -61.19 -24.78 -6.43
N ALA A 16 -59.99 -24.77 -5.83
CA ALA A 16 -59.59 -23.71 -4.89
C ALA A 16 -58.98 -22.58 -5.70
N GLY A 17 -59.69 -21.44 -5.80
CA GLY A 17 -59.20 -20.22 -6.43
C GLY A 17 -58.01 -19.66 -5.66
N GLY A 18 -56.83 -19.96 -6.12
CA GLY A 18 -55.60 -19.26 -5.71
C GLY A 18 -55.46 -17.99 -6.52
N THR A 19 -55.59 -16.83 -5.89
CA THR A 19 -55.21 -15.54 -6.45
C THR A 19 -53.72 -15.56 -6.73
N LEU A 20 -53.36 -15.63 -8.01
CA LEU A 20 -52.00 -15.30 -8.46
C LEU A 20 -51.76 -13.84 -8.16
N VAL A 21 -51.05 -13.54 -7.08
CA VAL A 21 -50.41 -12.26 -6.88
C VAL A 21 -49.33 -12.18 -7.93
N ALA A 22 -49.60 -11.53 -9.06
CA ALA A 22 -48.59 -11.14 -10.01
C ALA A 22 -47.60 -10.20 -9.27
N GLY A 23 -46.47 -10.77 -8.90
CA GLY A 23 -45.35 -9.97 -8.42
C GLY A 23 -45.02 -8.95 -9.50
N THR A 24 -45.28 -7.68 -9.21
CA THR A 24 -44.83 -6.57 -10.06
C THR A 24 -43.30 -6.75 -10.24
N PRO A 25 -42.80 -6.72 -11.51
CA PRO A 25 -41.36 -6.69 -11.72
C PRO A 25 -40.85 -5.48 -10.95
N SER A 26 -39.98 -5.73 -9.97
CA SER A 26 -39.25 -4.66 -9.31
C SER A 26 -38.53 -3.89 -10.40
N SER A 27 -39.03 -2.74 -10.77
CA SER A 27 -38.36 -1.79 -11.62
C SER A 27 -37.05 -1.47 -10.92
N ALA A 28 -35.94 -2.05 -11.43
CA ALA A 28 -34.62 -1.68 -10.96
C ALA A 28 -34.51 -0.16 -11.06
N ALA A 29 -34.32 0.48 -9.92
CA ALA A 29 -34.07 1.92 -9.91
C ALA A 29 -32.94 2.21 -10.89
N PRO A 30 -33.01 3.31 -11.68
CA PRO A 30 -31.97 3.64 -12.63
C PRO A 30 -30.62 3.63 -11.89
N THR A 31 -29.72 2.74 -12.31
CA THR A 31 -28.39 2.61 -11.70
C THR A 31 -27.64 3.89 -11.99
N LYS A 32 -27.20 4.59 -10.94
CA LYS A 32 -26.32 5.74 -11.07
C LYS A 32 -25.06 5.34 -11.87
N ALA A 33 -24.42 6.31 -12.52
CA ALA A 33 -23.16 6.07 -13.23
C ALA A 33 -22.14 5.40 -12.28
N PRO A 34 -21.37 4.40 -12.72
CA PRO A 34 -20.44 3.72 -11.86
C PRO A 34 -19.28 4.64 -11.43
N ILE A 35 -18.73 4.37 -10.25
CA ILE A 35 -17.41 4.87 -9.85
C ILE A 35 -16.39 4.01 -10.54
N VAL A 36 -15.58 4.59 -11.42
CA VAL A 36 -14.53 3.89 -12.18
C VAL A 36 -13.17 4.27 -11.63
N ILE A 37 -12.47 3.32 -11.06
CA ILE A 37 -11.11 3.49 -10.53
C ILE A 37 -10.11 3.07 -11.59
N ALA A 38 -9.20 3.97 -12.01
CA ALA A 38 -8.00 3.60 -12.74
C ALA A 38 -6.95 3.10 -11.73
N TYR A 39 -6.73 1.80 -11.70
CA TYR A 39 -5.79 1.19 -10.78
C TYR A 39 -4.42 0.99 -11.43
N MET A 40 -3.41 1.75 -10.96
CA MET A 40 -2.03 1.66 -11.44
C MET A 40 -1.35 0.45 -10.80
N THR A 41 -1.24 -0.64 -11.54
CA THR A 41 -0.75 -1.94 -11.06
C THR A 41 0.73 -2.14 -11.36
N ILE A 42 1.29 -3.24 -10.83
CA ILE A 42 2.58 -3.81 -11.26
C ILE A 42 2.29 -5.26 -11.66
N GLU A 43 2.01 -5.48 -12.95
CA GLU A 43 1.66 -6.80 -13.48
C GLU A 43 2.81 -7.46 -14.22
N THR A 44 3.79 -6.68 -14.64
CA THR A 44 4.99 -7.15 -15.35
C THR A 44 6.27 -6.78 -14.60
N GLY A 45 7.38 -7.45 -14.96
CA GLY A 45 8.69 -7.22 -14.36
C GLY A 45 8.93 -8.00 -13.07
N PRO A 46 10.07 -7.76 -12.41
CA PRO A 46 10.52 -8.57 -11.27
C PRO A 46 9.69 -8.38 -9.99
N TYR A 47 8.89 -7.33 -9.92
CA TYR A 47 8.02 -7.03 -8.77
C TYR A 47 6.54 -7.32 -9.04
N ALA A 48 6.23 -7.97 -10.17
CA ALA A 48 4.87 -8.41 -10.46
C ALA A 48 4.40 -9.47 -9.46
N SER A 49 3.16 -9.32 -9.00
CA SER A 49 2.56 -10.25 -8.04
C SER A 49 1.06 -10.35 -8.25
N ALA A 50 0.56 -11.55 -8.42
CA ALA A 50 -0.88 -11.80 -8.47
C ALA A 50 -1.61 -11.33 -7.18
N GLY A 51 -0.91 -11.31 -6.03
CA GLY A 51 -1.46 -10.84 -4.76
C GLY A 51 -1.79 -9.34 -4.72
N ARG A 52 -1.17 -8.52 -5.57
CA ARG A 52 -1.43 -7.07 -5.59
C ARG A 52 -2.86 -6.70 -5.96
N ASN A 53 -3.52 -7.50 -6.79
CA ASN A 53 -4.89 -7.26 -7.20
C ASN A 53 -5.92 -7.80 -6.20
N ASN A 54 -5.52 -8.61 -5.23
CA ASN A 54 -6.43 -9.19 -4.24
C ASN A 54 -7.12 -8.12 -3.40
N ASP A 55 -6.37 -7.11 -2.97
CA ASP A 55 -6.89 -6.08 -2.06
C ASP A 55 -7.89 -5.16 -2.74
N ILE A 56 -7.63 -4.73 -3.99
CA ILE A 56 -8.61 -3.94 -4.72
C ILE A 56 -9.85 -4.76 -5.07
N ASN A 57 -9.69 -6.04 -5.42
CA ASN A 57 -10.81 -6.96 -5.64
C ASN A 57 -11.65 -7.11 -4.37
N LEU A 58 -11.00 -7.30 -3.21
CA LEU A 58 -11.68 -7.44 -1.92
C LEU A 58 -12.47 -6.18 -1.58
N ALA A 59 -11.84 -5.00 -1.67
CA ALA A 59 -12.46 -3.72 -1.37
C ALA A 59 -13.68 -3.46 -2.28
N VAL A 60 -13.52 -3.58 -3.58
CA VAL A 60 -14.60 -3.35 -4.56
C VAL A 60 -15.74 -4.35 -4.36
N LYS A 61 -15.45 -5.62 -4.09
CA LYS A 61 -16.47 -6.65 -3.81
C LYS A 61 -17.24 -6.32 -2.53
N GLN A 62 -16.57 -5.89 -1.47
CA GLN A 62 -17.21 -5.54 -0.20
C GLN A 62 -18.09 -4.30 -0.34
N LEU A 63 -17.64 -3.24 -1.01
CA LEU A 63 -18.44 -2.05 -1.27
C LEU A 63 -19.68 -2.37 -2.09
N ASN A 64 -19.56 -3.15 -3.15
CA ASN A 64 -20.68 -3.54 -4.00
C ASN A 64 -21.67 -4.46 -3.27
N ALA A 65 -21.20 -5.37 -2.43
CA ALA A 65 -22.06 -6.20 -1.58
C ALA A 65 -22.85 -5.40 -0.56
N ALA A 66 -22.31 -4.23 -0.13
CA ALA A 66 -22.99 -3.29 0.75
C ALA A 66 -23.94 -2.32 0.01
N GLY A 67 -24.18 -2.50 -1.30
CA GLY A 67 -25.04 -1.65 -2.12
C GLY A 67 -24.32 -0.51 -2.86
N GLY A 68 -22.99 -0.58 -2.92
CA GLY A 68 -22.14 0.44 -3.56
C GLY A 68 -21.89 1.65 -2.67
N VAL A 69 -21.58 2.77 -3.30
CA VAL A 69 -21.32 4.06 -2.66
C VAL A 69 -22.40 5.04 -3.08
N ASP A 70 -23.30 5.40 -2.18
CA ASP A 70 -24.48 6.25 -2.46
C ASP A 70 -25.29 5.80 -3.69
N GLY A 71 -25.38 4.46 -3.91
CA GLY A 71 -26.09 3.87 -5.05
C GLY A 71 -25.26 3.81 -6.35
N HIS A 72 -24.01 4.22 -6.33
CA HIS A 72 -23.04 4.00 -7.42
C HIS A 72 -22.37 2.65 -7.24
N LYS A 73 -22.36 1.82 -8.29
CA LYS A 73 -21.52 0.63 -8.35
C LYS A 73 -20.06 1.04 -8.42
N VAL A 74 -19.17 0.31 -7.76
CA VAL A 74 -17.72 0.52 -7.84
C VAL A 74 -17.12 -0.48 -8.83
N GLU A 75 -16.32 0.02 -9.74
CA GLU A 75 -15.58 -0.77 -10.72
C GLU A 75 -14.14 -0.28 -10.78
N TYR A 76 -13.21 -1.14 -11.18
CA TYR A 76 -11.84 -0.72 -11.45
C TYR A 76 -11.33 -1.32 -12.75
N VAL A 77 -10.38 -0.62 -13.37
CA VAL A 77 -9.61 -1.10 -14.51
C VAL A 77 -8.13 -1.03 -14.15
N GLY A 78 -7.46 -2.18 -14.23
CA GLY A 78 -6.00 -2.26 -14.00
C GLY A 78 -5.23 -1.74 -15.22
N TYR A 79 -4.20 -0.94 -14.96
CA TYR A 79 -3.25 -0.47 -15.95
C TYR A 79 -1.85 -0.80 -15.44
N ASP A 80 -1.10 -1.60 -16.20
CA ASP A 80 0.27 -1.96 -15.82
C ASP A 80 1.19 -0.75 -15.91
N ALA A 81 1.42 -0.10 -14.79
CA ALA A 81 2.37 0.99 -14.65
C ALA A 81 3.80 0.48 -14.36
N ASN A 82 3.94 -0.85 -14.07
CA ASN A 82 5.19 -1.46 -13.63
C ASN A 82 5.82 -0.62 -12.50
N ILE A 83 7.16 -0.51 -12.47
CA ILE A 83 7.89 0.39 -11.56
C ILE A 83 8.68 1.47 -12.32
N THR A 84 8.54 1.53 -13.65
CA THR A 84 9.32 2.44 -14.48
C THR A 84 8.55 3.72 -14.82
N PRO A 85 9.23 4.88 -14.88
CA PRO A 85 8.63 6.14 -15.28
C PRO A 85 7.93 6.08 -16.64
N GLN A 86 8.57 5.44 -17.62
CA GLN A 86 8.06 5.31 -18.98
C GLN A 86 6.74 4.55 -19.04
N GLN A 87 6.66 3.42 -18.36
CA GLN A 87 5.46 2.59 -18.32
C GLN A 87 4.32 3.31 -17.60
N ALA A 88 4.62 4.00 -16.51
CA ALA A 88 3.64 4.81 -15.79
C ALA A 88 3.02 5.92 -16.64
N VAL A 89 3.82 6.61 -17.47
CA VAL A 89 3.31 7.61 -18.43
C VAL A 89 2.35 6.97 -19.44
N THR A 90 2.75 5.83 -20.02
CA THR A 90 1.90 5.10 -20.99
C THR A 90 0.58 4.65 -20.34
N ALA A 91 0.64 4.02 -19.19
CA ALA A 91 -0.53 3.54 -18.43
C ALA A 91 -1.45 4.72 -18.05
N THR A 92 -0.89 5.85 -17.62
CA THR A 92 -1.67 7.07 -17.29
C THR A 92 -2.40 7.62 -18.51
N GLN A 93 -1.74 7.69 -19.67
CA GLN A 93 -2.36 8.17 -20.91
C GLN A 93 -3.53 7.27 -21.34
N GLN A 94 -3.35 5.95 -21.25
CA GLN A 94 -4.41 4.98 -21.54
C GLN A 94 -5.60 5.16 -20.58
N ALA A 95 -5.33 5.27 -19.28
CA ALA A 95 -6.36 5.44 -18.26
C ALA A 95 -7.14 6.74 -18.43
N LEU A 96 -6.49 7.85 -18.78
CA LEU A 96 -7.16 9.12 -19.05
C LEU A 96 -8.18 9.03 -20.18
N GLY A 97 -7.95 8.17 -21.18
CA GLY A 97 -8.90 7.90 -22.26
C GLY A 97 -10.23 7.31 -21.80
N THR A 98 -10.28 6.67 -20.63
CA THR A 98 -11.50 6.08 -20.06
C THR A 98 -12.24 7.02 -19.10
N LYS A 99 -11.71 8.21 -18.85
CA LYS A 99 -12.28 9.22 -17.93
C LYS A 99 -12.62 8.65 -16.56
N PRO A 100 -11.65 8.11 -15.81
CA PRO A 100 -11.90 7.49 -14.51
C PRO A 100 -12.37 8.53 -13.48
N THR A 101 -13.07 8.07 -12.43
CA THR A 101 -13.46 8.89 -11.28
C THR A 101 -12.26 9.24 -10.42
N ALA A 102 -11.30 8.30 -10.28
CA ALA A 102 -10.06 8.50 -9.52
C ALA A 102 -8.96 7.57 -10.03
N PHE A 103 -7.71 7.95 -9.77
CA PHE A 103 -6.54 7.08 -9.86
C PHE A 103 -6.20 6.53 -8.47
N ILE A 104 -5.88 5.24 -8.38
CA ILE A 104 -5.32 4.62 -7.19
C ILE A 104 -4.07 3.84 -7.61
N GLY A 105 -2.95 4.01 -6.87
CA GLY A 105 -1.69 3.34 -7.19
C GLY A 105 -0.51 4.31 -7.30
N TYR A 106 0.38 4.11 -8.28
CA TYR A 106 1.69 4.75 -8.37
C TYR A 106 2.57 4.38 -7.17
N SER A 107 3.23 3.24 -7.29
CA SER A 107 3.92 2.60 -6.18
C SER A 107 5.28 3.20 -5.85
N VAL A 108 5.89 3.95 -6.76
CA VAL A 108 7.21 4.56 -6.60
C VAL A 108 7.21 6.04 -7.00
N ASP A 109 8.09 6.81 -6.39
CA ASP A 109 8.16 8.26 -6.52
C ASP A 109 8.46 8.72 -7.95
N ASP A 110 9.32 7.98 -8.64
CA ASP A 110 9.68 8.26 -10.05
C ASP A 110 8.48 8.17 -11.00
N GLN A 111 7.51 7.30 -10.71
CA GLN A 111 6.24 7.25 -11.46
C GLN A 111 5.42 8.52 -11.26
N VAL A 112 5.30 8.98 -10.01
CA VAL A 112 4.58 10.21 -9.67
C VAL A 112 5.23 11.41 -10.34
N GLN A 113 6.55 11.49 -10.29
CA GLN A 113 7.31 12.56 -10.92
C GLN A 113 7.11 12.60 -12.45
N ALA A 114 7.24 11.45 -13.11
CA ALA A 114 7.09 11.35 -14.56
C ALA A 114 5.66 11.68 -15.05
N THR A 115 4.65 11.35 -14.27
CA THR A 115 3.23 11.54 -14.62
C THR A 115 2.64 12.86 -14.12
N ALA A 116 3.36 13.63 -13.31
CA ALA A 116 2.87 14.83 -12.64
C ALA A 116 2.17 15.84 -13.57
N SER A 117 2.70 16.07 -14.78
CA SER A 117 2.10 16.99 -15.75
C SER A 117 0.76 16.49 -16.31
N LEU A 118 0.59 15.18 -16.47
CA LEU A 118 -0.66 14.54 -16.90
C LEU A 118 -1.70 14.62 -15.79
N LEU A 119 -1.33 14.25 -14.58
CA LEU A 119 -2.20 14.23 -13.40
C LEU A 119 -2.69 15.64 -13.06
N ARG A 120 -1.83 16.65 -13.12
CA ARG A 120 -2.18 18.05 -12.89
C ARG A 120 -3.23 18.55 -13.87
N ARG A 121 -3.08 18.20 -15.16
CA ARG A 121 -4.04 18.64 -16.20
C ARG A 121 -5.37 17.91 -16.14
N SER A 122 -5.40 16.71 -15.60
CA SER A 122 -6.63 15.91 -15.54
C SER A 122 -7.60 16.39 -14.47
N ASN A 123 -7.10 16.99 -13.39
CA ASN A 123 -7.83 17.32 -12.16
C ASN A 123 -8.55 16.12 -11.52
N ILE A 124 -8.29 14.90 -11.97
CA ILE A 124 -8.87 13.68 -11.41
C ILE A 124 -8.13 13.33 -10.11
N PRO A 125 -8.82 13.08 -8.99
CA PRO A 125 -8.17 12.71 -7.72
C PRO A 125 -7.24 11.50 -7.86
N VAL A 126 -6.08 11.56 -7.22
CA VAL A 126 -5.07 10.51 -7.23
C VAL A 126 -4.75 10.13 -5.78
N ILE A 127 -4.83 8.84 -5.45
CA ILE A 127 -4.38 8.30 -4.17
C ILE A 127 -3.17 7.39 -4.46
N ALA A 128 -1.97 7.89 -4.17
CA ALA A 128 -0.71 7.22 -4.47
C ALA A 128 -0.21 6.37 -3.28
N TYR A 129 0.65 5.40 -3.59
CA TYR A 129 1.36 4.54 -2.64
C TYR A 129 2.84 4.90 -2.51
N ALA A 130 3.34 5.82 -3.31
CA ALA A 130 4.71 6.30 -3.23
C ALA A 130 4.90 7.16 -1.97
N GLN A 131 6.03 6.99 -1.28
CA GLN A 131 6.31 7.72 -0.03
C GLN A 131 7.39 8.78 -0.19
N GLY A 132 8.09 8.83 -1.32
CA GLY A 132 9.17 9.77 -1.58
C GLY A 132 8.70 11.22 -1.76
N PRO A 133 9.62 12.18 -1.94
CA PRO A 133 9.31 13.61 -1.94
C PRO A 133 8.28 14.05 -2.98
N ALA A 134 8.24 13.39 -4.15
CA ALA A 134 7.29 13.74 -5.21
C ALA A 134 5.86 13.49 -4.79
N ALA A 135 5.59 12.39 -4.10
CA ALA A 135 4.27 12.02 -3.62
C ALA A 135 3.99 12.60 -2.22
N SER A 136 4.73 12.16 -1.21
CA SER A 136 4.41 12.42 0.19
C SER A 136 4.61 13.86 0.65
N SER A 137 5.46 14.63 -0.01
CA SER A 137 5.63 16.06 0.26
C SER A 137 5.16 16.92 -0.91
N ASN A 138 4.62 16.27 -1.94
CA ASN A 138 4.06 16.87 -3.13
C ASN A 138 4.95 17.96 -3.76
N VAL A 139 6.27 17.69 -3.85
CA VAL A 139 7.21 18.64 -4.47
C VAL A 139 6.93 18.84 -5.97
N VAL A 140 6.17 17.93 -6.59
CA VAL A 140 5.69 18.04 -7.97
C VAL A 140 4.49 19.00 -8.14
N HIS A 141 3.94 19.54 -7.05
CA HIS A 141 2.83 20.50 -7.05
C HIS A 141 1.58 20.03 -7.81
N VAL A 142 1.13 18.82 -7.57
CA VAL A 142 -0.12 18.25 -8.10
C VAL A 142 -1.21 18.37 -7.03
N SER A 143 -2.14 19.33 -7.18
CA SER A 143 -3.13 19.69 -6.16
C SER A 143 -4.14 18.58 -5.83
N ASN A 144 -4.38 17.67 -6.77
CA ASN A 144 -5.30 16.54 -6.66
C ASN A 144 -4.59 15.21 -6.31
N LEU A 145 -3.35 15.26 -5.83
CA LEU A 145 -2.54 14.11 -5.41
C LEU A 145 -2.58 13.96 -3.89
N TYR A 146 -2.91 12.76 -3.44
CA TYR A 146 -2.91 12.31 -2.05
C TYR A 146 -2.02 11.10 -1.90
N THR A 147 -1.36 10.96 -0.74
CA THR A 147 -0.54 9.79 -0.41
C THR A 147 -1.15 9.06 0.78
N VAL A 148 -1.40 7.74 0.63
CA VAL A 148 -2.07 6.91 1.65
C VAL A 148 -1.09 6.07 2.48
N VAL A 149 0.20 6.13 2.17
CA VAL A 149 1.27 5.47 2.93
C VAL A 149 2.01 6.49 3.79
N PRO A 150 2.73 6.05 4.85
CA PRO A 150 3.44 6.98 5.72
C PRO A 150 4.42 7.86 4.95
N ASN A 151 4.44 9.15 5.30
CA ASN A 151 5.43 10.09 4.77
C ASN A 151 6.85 9.59 5.09
N LEU A 152 7.74 9.66 4.10
CA LEU A 152 9.13 9.24 4.20
C LEU A 152 9.85 9.77 5.44
N VAL A 153 9.71 11.06 5.72
CA VAL A 153 10.38 11.68 6.89
C VAL A 153 9.87 11.10 8.20
N ASN A 154 8.56 10.87 8.32
CA ASN A 154 7.96 10.27 9.52
C ASN A 154 8.42 8.82 9.71
N ALA A 155 8.47 8.02 8.64
CA ALA A 155 8.94 6.64 8.69
C ALA A 155 10.40 6.56 9.17
N ILE A 156 11.27 7.42 8.61
CA ILE A 156 12.69 7.47 8.99
C ILE A 156 12.89 8.06 10.39
N GLN A 157 12.10 9.06 10.80
CA GLN A 157 12.13 9.55 12.18
C GLN A 157 11.79 8.46 13.19
N ALA A 158 10.78 7.64 12.88
CA ALA A 158 10.38 6.53 13.72
C ALA A 158 11.51 5.51 13.86
N SER A 159 12.09 5.05 12.73
CA SER A 159 13.16 4.05 12.72
C SER A 159 14.46 4.56 13.38
N THR A 160 14.86 5.81 13.11
CA THR A 160 16.08 6.40 13.69
C THR A 160 15.94 6.63 15.19
N LYS A 161 14.80 7.16 15.68
CA LYS A 161 14.53 7.31 17.13
C LYS A 161 14.53 5.97 17.84
N TYR A 162 13.87 4.95 17.26
CA TYR A 162 13.86 3.61 17.82
C TYR A 162 15.25 3.01 17.89
N ALA A 163 16.03 3.06 16.80
CA ALA A 163 17.37 2.52 16.75
C ALA A 163 18.32 3.17 17.75
N VAL A 164 18.30 4.50 17.82
CA VAL A 164 19.15 5.25 18.80
C VAL A 164 18.74 4.93 20.23
N GLY A 165 17.44 4.89 20.53
CA GLY A 165 16.94 4.59 21.89
C GLY A 165 17.21 3.15 22.32
N LYS A 166 17.22 2.20 21.39
CA LYS A 166 17.40 0.78 21.71
C LYS A 166 18.85 0.31 21.66
N TYR A 167 19.62 0.77 20.68
CA TYR A 167 20.95 0.23 20.39
C TYR A 167 22.09 1.18 20.78
N HIS A 168 21.80 2.45 21.07
CA HIS A 168 22.79 3.48 21.40
C HIS A 168 24.02 3.47 20.47
N PRO A 169 23.82 3.57 19.14
CA PRO A 169 24.85 3.31 18.16
C PRO A 169 25.97 4.35 18.21
N THR A 170 27.22 3.90 18.22
CA THR A 170 28.42 4.76 18.07
C THR A 170 28.81 4.95 16.61
N SER A 171 28.38 4.04 15.74
CA SER A 171 28.59 4.07 14.29
C SER A 171 27.38 3.46 13.58
N VAL A 172 27.04 3.99 12.42
CA VAL A 172 25.88 3.51 11.62
C VAL A 172 26.30 3.24 10.19
N GLY A 173 25.92 2.06 9.69
CA GLY A 173 25.92 1.74 8.26
C GLY A 173 24.62 2.19 7.61
N ILE A 174 24.68 2.71 6.40
CA ILE A 174 23.51 3.00 5.56
C ILE A 174 23.77 2.36 4.20
N PHE A 175 22.92 1.41 3.81
CA PHE A 175 22.89 0.85 2.48
C PHE A 175 21.61 1.32 1.77
N HIS A 176 21.69 1.67 0.49
CA HIS A 176 20.50 2.04 -0.28
C HIS A 176 20.65 1.70 -1.77
N THR A 177 19.52 1.54 -2.46
CA THR A 177 19.51 1.46 -3.92
C THR A 177 19.59 2.87 -4.53
N ASP A 178 20.00 2.94 -5.80
CA ASP A 178 20.26 4.21 -6.49
C ASP A 178 19.01 4.67 -7.27
N ASP A 179 17.93 4.91 -6.52
CA ASP A 179 16.67 5.49 -7.00
C ASP A 179 16.30 6.74 -6.20
N THR A 180 15.37 7.53 -6.70
CA THR A 180 14.99 8.82 -6.09
C THR A 180 14.55 8.69 -4.64
N ALA A 181 13.72 7.68 -4.32
CA ALA A 181 13.20 7.51 -2.97
C ALA A 181 14.30 7.04 -2.01
N SER A 182 15.05 5.99 -2.37
CA SER A 182 16.10 5.41 -1.52
C SER A 182 17.26 6.39 -1.27
N ASN A 183 17.61 7.21 -2.25
CA ASN A 183 18.57 8.31 -2.09
C ASN A 183 18.07 9.34 -1.05
N ALA A 184 16.78 9.73 -1.13
CA ALA A 184 16.18 10.65 -0.17
C ALA A 184 16.07 10.04 1.24
N ASP A 185 15.75 8.74 1.34
CA ASP A 185 15.70 7.98 2.58
C ASP A 185 17.06 8.00 3.28
N ALA A 186 18.12 7.62 2.57
CA ALA A 186 19.47 7.56 3.11
C ALA A 186 19.96 8.94 3.59
N ALA A 187 19.74 10.00 2.80
CA ALA A 187 20.09 11.37 3.17
C ALA A 187 19.31 11.85 4.40
N THR A 188 18.00 11.57 4.44
CA THR A 188 17.12 11.92 5.56
C THR A 188 17.55 11.18 6.83
N ALA A 189 17.79 9.87 6.74
CA ALA A 189 18.26 9.07 7.86
C ALA A 189 19.58 9.58 8.44
N GLN A 190 20.56 9.85 7.57
CA GLN A 190 21.85 10.38 7.99
C GLN A 190 21.69 11.74 8.70
N GLY A 191 20.86 12.64 8.15
CA GLY A 191 20.57 13.95 8.75
C GLY A 191 19.94 13.84 10.13
N LEU A 192 18.95 12.96 10.30
CA LEU A 192 18.26 12.72 11.57
C LEU A 192 19.18 12.05 12.60
N LEU A 193 19.95 11.05 12.20
CA LEU A 193 20.93 10.38 13.07
C LEU A 193 22.02 11.33 13.56
N LYS A 194 22.50 12.25 12.70
CA LYS A 194 23.43 13.33 13.12
C LYS A 194 22.81 14.21 14.20
N LYS A 195 21.53 14.61 14.06
CA LYS A 195 20.80 15.39 15.09
C LYS A 195 20.62 14.60 16.39
N LEU A 196 20.50 13.27 16.32
CA LEU A 196 20.42 12.37 17.46
C LEU A 196 21.79 12.02 18.08
N GLY A 197 22.88 12.59 17.61
CA GLY A 197 24.21 12.48 18.22
C GLY A 197 25.14 11.45 17.55
N VAL A 198 24.71 10.72 16.54
CA VAL A 198 25.59 9.80 15.80
C VAL A 198 26.61 10.59 14.98
N ARG A 199 27.88 10.18 15.01
CA ARG A 199 28.99 10.90 14.35
C ARG A 199 29.73 10.09 13.30
N LYS A 200 29.63 8.75 13.33
CA LYS A 200 30.34 7.86 12.41
C LYS A 200 29.35 7.18 11.49
N PHE A 201 29.59 7.30 10.18
CA PHE A 201 28.75 6.74 9.14
C PHE A 201 29.56 5.99 8.10
N VAL A 202 29.02 4.87 7.64
CA VAL A 202 29.45 4.14 6.44
C VAL A 202 28.26 4.12 5.50
N VAL A 203 28.31 4.86 4.41
CA VAL A 203 27.20 4.92 3.43
C VAL A 203 27.67 4.19 2.17
N ARG A 204 26.84 3.27 1.66
CA ARG A 204 27.08 2.53 0.42
C ARG A 204 25.78 2.42 -0.36
N ASN A 205 25.89 2.46 -1.67
CA ASN A 205 24.78 2.26 -2.58
C ASN A 205 25.06 1.16 -3.61
N ALA A 206 24.02 0.72 -4.28
CA ALA A 206 24.08 -0.19 -5.41
C ALA A 206 22.99 0.14 -6.41
N SER A 207 23.09 -0.34 -7.65
CA SER A 207 22.00 -0.27 -8.61
C SER A 207 20.76 -0.99 -8.06
N ASP A 208 19.57 -0.51 -8.41
CA ASP A 208 18.27 -1.12 -8.13
C ASP A 208 18.07 -2.52 -8.75
N THR A 209 19.01 -2.94 -9.59
CA THR A 209 19.06 -4.25 -10.25
C THR A 209 20.31 -5.04 -9.87
N ALA A 210 21.07 -4.61 -8.86
CA ALA A 210 22.31 -5.27 -8.44
C ALA A 210 22.06 -6.71 -7.97
N THR A 211 22.86 -7.64 -8.46
CA THR A 211 22.84 -9.06 -8.11
C THR A 211 23.99 -9.47 -7.20
N ASP A 212 24.96 -8.59 -6.98
CA ASP A 212 26.08 -8.74 -6.04
C ASP A 212 26.34 -7.40 -5.36
N VAL A 213 26.34 -7.43 -4.03
CA VAL A 213 26.59 -6.28 -3.14
C VAL A 213 27.53 -6.69 -1.99
N THR A 214 28.41 -7.66 -2.25
CA THR A 214 29.34 -8.19 -1.26
C THR A 214 30.28 -7.10 -0.72
N GLU A 215 30.79 -6.22 -1.57
CA GLU A 215 31.65 -5.10 -1.16
C GLU A 215 30.91 -4.16 -0.20
N GLN A 216 29.65 -3.82 -0.53
CA GLN A 216 28.82 -2.95 0.30
C GLN A 216 28.54 -3.59 1.66
N ALA A 217 28.23 -4.89 1.68
CA ALA A 217 28.04 -5.65 2.92
C ALA A 217 29.31 -5.69 3.78
N LEU A 218 30.47 -5.99 3.19
CA LEU A 218 31.75 -6.00 3.90
C LEU A 218 32.10 -4.66 4.53
N ALA A 219 31.73 -3.55 3.89
CA ALA A 219 31.92 -2.22 4.43
C ALA A 219 31.14 -1.98 5.74
N MET A 220 30.10 -2.76 6.02
CA MET A 220 29.32 -2.66 7.27
C MET A 220 29.97 -3.39 8.47
N LYS A 221 31.14 -4.01 8.28
CA LYS A 221 31.81 -4.70 9.38
C LYS A 221 32.16 -3.74 10.52
N GLY A 222 31.66 -4.05 11.72
CA GLY A 222 31.93 -3.28 12.93
C GLY A 222 31.06 -2.04 13.14
N VAL A 223 30.04 -1.77 12.30
CA VAL A 223 29.01 -0.77 12.62
C VAL A 223 28.06 -1.28 13.71
N SER A 224 27.49 -0.36 14.49
CA SER A 224 26.59 -0.70 15.60
C SER A 224 25.18 -1.06 15.12
N VAL A 225 24.70 -0.44 14.04
CA VAL A 225 23.38 -0.64 13.42
C VAL A 225 23.53 -0.40 11.93
N VAL A 226 22.82 -1.16 11.10
CA VAL A 226 22.68 -0.95 9.66
C VAL A 226 21.28 -0.45 9.37
N PHE A 227 21.16 0.60 8.56
CA PHE A 227 19.92 1.01 7.92
C PHE A 227 19.98 0.58 6.46
N GLU A 228 18.87 0.05 5.94
CA GLU A 228 18.75 -0.29 4.53
C GLU A 228 17.47 0.30 3.93
N TYR A 229 17.60 0.80 2.71
CA TYR A 229 16.54 1.43 1.94
C TYR A 229 16.65 1.01 0.48
N GLY A 230 15.60 0.43 -0.07
CA GLY A 230 15.67 0.04 -1.46
C GLY A 230 14.62 -0.95 -1.92
N PHE A 231 14.92 -1.56 -3.05
CA PHE A 231 14.04 -2.57 -3.61
C PHE A 231 14.27 -3.96 -2.97
N PRO A 232 13.19 -4.71 -2.69
CA PRO A 232 13.26 -5.96 -1.94
C PRO A 232 14.25 -6.99 -2.46
N LEU A 233 14.44 -7.08 -3.79
CA LEU A 233 15.38 -8.04 -4.38
C LEU A 233 16.84 -7.68 -4.04
N VAL A 234 17.19 -6.41 -4.08
CA VAL A 234 18.56 -5.94 -3.78
C VAL A 234 18.82 -6.01 -2.27
N GLU A 235 17.85 -5.64 -1.45
CA GLU A 235 17.93 -5.81 0.01
C GLU A 235 18.10 -7.29 0.39
N ALA A 236 17.41 -8.21 -0.30
CA ALA A 236 17.58 -9.64 -0.05
C ALA A 236 19.01 -10.14 -0.35
N VAL A 237 19.62 -9.63 -1.43
CA VAL A 237 21.02 -9.90 -1.77
C VAL A 237 21.94 -9.32 -0.70
N PHE A 238 21.68 -8.10 -0.23
CA PHE A 238 22.47 -7.44 0.80
C PHE A 238 22.39 -8.18 2.14
N ASN A 239 21.20 -8.55 2.61
CA ASN A 239 21.00 -9.33 3.83
C ASN A 239 21.67 -10.71 3.75
N THR A 240 21.64 -11.32 2.57
CA THR A 240 22.37 -12.58 2.33
C THR A 240 23.87 -12.38 2.43
N ALA A 241 24.40 -11.31 1.83
CA ALA A 241 25.82 -10.99 1.89
C ALA A 241 26.28 -10.65 3.32
N LEU A 242 25.51 -9.89 4.10
CA LEU A 242 25.77 -9.64 5.52
C LEU A 242 25.89 -10.96 6.31
N SER A 243 24.90 -11.84 6.14
CA SER A 243 24.85 -13.15 6.83
C SER A 243 26.03 -14.04 6.45
N GLN A 244 26.36 -14.14 5.16
CA GLN A 244 27.48 -14.96 4.67
C GLN A 244 28.84 -14.48 5.19
N ASN A 245 28.97 -13.19 5.46
CA ASN A 245 30.22 -12.58 5.97
C ASN A 245 30.23 -12.43 7.50
N GLY A 246 29.27 -13.03 8.21
CA GLY A 246 29.20 -13.03 9.67
C GLY A 246 28.92 -11.65 10.28
N ILE A 247 28.29 -10.75 9.55
CA ILE A 247 27.92 -9.42 10.00
C ILE A 247 26.52 -9.49 10.61
N SER A 248 26.42 -9.36 11.94
CA SER A 248 25.21 -9.56 12.74
C SER A 248 24.69 -8.27 13.37
N ALA A 249 25.11 -7.10 12.89
CA ALA A 249 24.57 -5.83 13.36
C ALA A 249 23.05 -5.79 13.20
N PRO A 250 22.28 -5.17 14.14
CA PRO A 250 20.86 -4.95 13.96
C PRO A 250 20.58 -4.19 12.67
N ILE A 251 19.54 -4.62 11.95
CA ILE A 251 19.13 -4.01 10.68
C ILE A 251 17.81 -3.24 10.88
N MET A 252 17.79 -2.02 10.40
CA MET A 252 16.61 -1.16 10.31
C MET A 252 16.24 -1.01 8.84
N GLY A 253 15.22 -1.73 8.40
CA GLY A 253 14.72 -1.68 7.04
C GLY A 253 13.50 -0.78 6.86
N ASP A 254 13.12 -0.59 5.61
CA ASP A 254 11.92 0.10 5.19
C ASP A 254 10.74 -0.88 4.94
N GLN A 255 9.77 -0.51 4.11
CA GLN A 255 8.62 -1.36 3.78
C GLN A 255 8.98 -2.65 3.03
N SER A 256 10.17 -2.73 2.43
CA SER A 256 10.65 -3.92 1.72
C SER A 256 10.75 -5.14 2.63
N GLY A 257 11.00 -4.93 3.94
CA GLY A 257 11.04 -6.00 4.95
C GLY A 257 9.80 -6.90 4.93
N ASN A 258 8.64 -6.35 4.57
CA ASN A 258 7.41 -7.13 4.40
C ASN A 258 7.57 -8.21 3.32
N PHE A 259 8.19 -7.86 2.21
CA PHE A 259 8.37 -8.75 1.05
C PHE A 259 9.50 -9.75 1.28
N LEU A 260 10.57 -9.36 1.99
CA LEU A 260 11.70 -10.25 2.31
C LEU A 260 11.23 -11.53 2.97
N ALA A 261 10.33 -11.41 3.96
CA ALA A 261 9.75 -12.54 4.67
C ALA A 261 8.64 -13.24 3.87
N ALA A 262 7.69 -12.47 3.32
CA ALA A 262 6.48 -13.00 2.71
C ALA A 262 6.72 -13.78 1.41
N TYR A 263 7.70 -13.35 0.61
CA TYR A 263 8.10 -14.05 -0.62
C TYR A 263 9.26 -15.03 -0.41
N GLY A 264 9.77 -15.17 0.84
CA GLY A 264 10.88 -16.05 1.13
C GLY A 264 12.19 -15.63 0.45
N LEU A 265 12.36 -14.34 0.20
CA LEU A 265 13.57 -13.80 -0.42
C LEU A 265 14.79 -13.98 0.50
N ASN A 266 14.55 -13.88 1.81
CA ASN A 266 15.54 -14.22 2.84
C ASN A 266 15.02 -15.35 3.73
N LYS A 267 15.95 -16.18 4.24
CA LYS A 267 15.65 -17.19 5.26
C LYS A 267 15.38 -16.54 6.62
N PRO A 268 14.55 -17.13 7.50
CA PRO A 268 14.27 -16.58 8.82
C PRO A 268 15.51 -16.20 9.63
N ALA A 269 16.59 -17.02 9.54
CA ALA A 269 17.84 -16.74 10.25
C ALA A 269 18.53 -15.45 9.77
N GLN A 270 18.38 -15.06 8.50
CA GLN A 270 18.94 -13.84 7.93
C GLN A 270 18.17 -12.58 8.39
N LEU A 271 16.94 -12.76 8.84
CA LEU A 271 16.05 -11.69 9.31
C LEU A 271 15.91 -11.64 10.84
N SER A 272 16.65 -12.46 11.59
CA SER A 272 16.53 -12.55 13.05
C SER A 272 16.92 -11.27 13.81
N ASN A 273 17.66 -10.37 13.18
CA ASN A 273 18.07 -9.07 13.70
C ASN A 273 17.42 -7.89 12.95
N TYR A 274 16.36 -8.18 12.15
CA TYR A 274 15.70 -7.24 11.26
C TYR A 274 14.49 -6.58 11.92
N THR A 275 14.41 -5.25 11.86
CA THR A 275 13.26 -4.44 12.26
C THR A 275 12.97 -3.44 11.14
N PHE A 276 11.72 -3.28 10.75
CA PHE A 276 11.36 -2.47 9.58
C PHE A 276 10.12 -1.60 9.81
N THR A 277 9.92 -0.64 8.92
CA THR A 277 8.77 0.27 8.91
C THR A 277 7.84 -0.07 7.75
N PRO A 278 6.88 -1.00 7.92
CA PRO A 278 5.90 -1.28 6.87
C PRO A 278 4.99 -0.07 6.63
N TYR A 279 4.48 0.08 5.41
CA TYR A 279 3.42 1.05 5.14
C TYR A 279 2.17 0.75 5.98
N CYS A 280 1.79 -0.52 6.01
CA CYS A 280 0.72 -1.04 6.84
C CYS A 280 0.88 -2.56 6.95
N PHE A 281 1.01 -3.09 8.14
CA PHE A 281 1.13 -4.52 8.36
C PHE A 281 0.01 -5.04 9.25
N ALA A 282 -1.17 -5.25 8.64
CA ALA A 282 -2.39 -5.63 9.33
C ALA A 282 -2.26 -6.84 10.27
N PRO A 283 -1.48 -7.91 9.96
CA PRO A 283 -1.36 -9.08 10.83
C PRO A 283 -0.93 -8.79 12.28
N VAL A 284 -0.18 -7.71 12.52
CA VAL A 284 0.27 -7.34 13.88
C VAL A 284 -0.58 -6.26 14.53
N LEU A 285 -1.50 -5.65 13.80
CA LEU A 285 -2.38 -4.61 14.31
C LEU A 285 -3.56 -5.20 15.10
N GLN A 286 -3.86 -4.63 16.26
CA GLN A 286 -4.92 -5.14 17.16
C GLN A 286 -6.26 -4.41 17.01
N THR A 287 -6.40 -3.52 16.01
CA THR A 287 -7.65 -2.79 15.74
C THR A 287 -8.74 -3.72 15.20
N LYS A 288 -10.02 -3.33 15.38
CA LYS A 288 -11.14 -4.08 14.82
C LYS A 288 -11.06 -4.16 13.29
N GLN A 289 -10.68 -3.06 12.64
CA GLN A 289 -10.54 -2.95 11.19
C GLN A 289 -9.47 -3.92 10.66
N ALA A 290 -8.29 -3.93 11.28
CA ALA A 290 -7.21 -4.82 10.87
C ALA A 290 -7.59 -6.30 11.05
N LYS A 291 -8.19 -6.68 12.18
CA LYS A 291 -8.66 -8.05 12.42
C LYS A 291 -9.73 -8.47 11.43
N SER A 292 -10.70 -7.60 11.14
CA SER A 292 -11.76 -7.85 10.16
C SER A 292 -11.18 -8.05 8.76
N TYR A 293 -10.22 -7.18 8.36
CA TYR A 293 -9.54 -7.30 7.09
C TYR A 293 -8.76 -8.62 6.97
N VAL A 294 -7.93 -8.98 7.97
CA VAL A 294 -7.17 -10.24 7.96
C VAL A 294 -8.08 -11.44 7.80
N SER A 295 -9.21 -11.46 8.53
CA SER A 295 -10.22 -12.52 8.42
C SER A 295 -10.85 -12.57 7.02
N ALA A 296 -11.25 -11.42 6.47
CA ALA A 296 -11.86 -11.32 5.15
C ALA A 296 -10.90 -11.72 4.03
N TYR A 297 -9.63 -11.29 4.10
CA TYR A 297 -8.59 -11.66 3.14
C TYR A 297 -8.32 -13.16 3.16
N SER A 298 -8.14 -13.75 4.34
CA SER A 298 -7.89 -15.19 4.48
C SER A 298 -9.07 -16.04 3.99
N ALA A 299 -10.30 -15.57 4.17
CA ALA A 299 -11.50 -16.23 3.67
C ALA A 299 -11.65 -16.12 2.14
N ALA A 300 -11.29 -14.95 1.58
CA ALA A 300 -11.40 -14.70 0.14
C ALA A 300 -10.30 -15.41 -0.67
N TYR A 301 -9.11 -15.57 -0.08
CA TYR A 301 -7.91 -16.10 -0.75
C TYR A 301 -7.27 -17.23 0.07
N PRO A 302 -7.91 -18.41 0.17
CA PRO A 302 -7.39 -19.55 0.92
C PRO A 302 -6.01 -19.97 0.41
N GLY A 303 -5.07 -20.22 1.34
CA GLY A 303 -3.71 -20.64 1.02
C GLY A 303 -2.75 -19.50 0.62
N GLN A 304 -3.23 -18.27 0.49
CA GLN A 304 -2.36 -17.11 0.30
C GLN A 304 -2.01 -16.46 1.64
N SER A 305 -0.75 -16.07 1.77
CA SER A 305 -0.31 -15.38 2.98
C SER A 305 -0.84 -13.95 3.01
N VAL A 306 -1.50 -13.56 4.10
CA VAL A 306 -1.90 -12.17 4.35
C VAL A 306 -0.71 -11.21 4.49
N GLN A 307 0.50 -11.74 4.64
CA GLN A 307 1.73 -10.92 4.71
C GLN A 307 2.10 -10.28 3.37
N ILE A 308 1.67 -10.88 2.23
CA ILE A 308 1.87 -10.28 0.91
C ILE A 308 0.79 -9.26 0.56
N ALA A 309 -0.22 -9.12 1.41
CA ALA A 309 -1.32 -8.19 1.18
C ALA A 309 -0.88 -6.74 1.41
N THR A 310 -1.54 -5.86 0.71
CA THR A 310 -1.31 -4.41 0.74
C THR A 310 -2.57 -3.69 1.26
N PRO A 311 -2.87 -3.79 2.57
CA PRO A 311 -4.13 -3.31 3.15
C PRO A 311 -4.38 -1.81 2.95
N TYR A 312 -3.34 -1.00 2.71
CA TYR A 312 -3.48 0.39 2.31
C TYR A 312 -4.20 0.56 0.95
N THR A 313 -4.23 -0.48 0.10
CA THR A 313 -5.06 -0.48 -1.12
C THR A 313 -6.55 -0.50 -0.78
N VAL A 314 -6.95 -1.31 0.21
CA VAL A 314 -8.33 -1.32 0.72
C VAL A 314 -8.67 0.04 1.32
N ASP A 315 -7.79 0.58 2.17
CA ASP A 315 -7.99 1.90 2.77
C ASP A 315 -8.07 3.01 1.71
N ALA A 316 -7.30 2.94 0.61
CA ALA A 316 -7.38 3.91 -0.49
C ALA A 316 -8.75 3.89 -1.19
N VAL A 317 -9.30 2.70 -1.44
CA VAL A 317 -10.64 2.54 -2.03
C VAL A 317 -11.72 3.02 -1.06
N ASP A 318 -11.59 2.70 0.21
CA ASP A 318 -12.54 3.11 1.25
C ASP A 318 -12.48 4.61 1.54
N LEU A 319 -11.28 5.23 1.48
CA LEU A 319 -11.09 6.68 1.54
C LEU A 319 -11.79 7.40 0.38
N LEU A 320 -11.62 6.88 -0.85
CA LEU A 320 -12.34 7.39 -2.02
C LEU A 320 -13.86 7.28 -1.82
N ALA A 321 -14.33 6.13 -1.36
CA ALA A 321 -15.75 5.91 -1.06
C ALA A 321 -16.28 6.87 0.02
N ALA A 322 -15.51 7.09 1.08
CA ALA A 322 -15.85 8.04 2.14
C ALA A 322 -15.90 9.50 1.63
N ALA A 323 -14.95 9.87 0.76
CA ALA A 323 -14.93 11.19 0.12
C ALA A 323 -16.16 11.42 -0.77
N ILE A 324 -16.55 10.42 -1.58
CA ILE A 324 -17.74 10.49 -2.43
C ILE A 324 -19.01 10.59 -1.56
N ARG A 325 -19.13 9.84 -0.48
CA ARG A 325 -20.25 10.00 0.48
C ARG A 325 -20.28 11.38 1.11
N SER A 326 -19.12 11.93 1.49
CA SER A 326 -19.00 13.30 2.02
C SER A 326 -19.38 14.36 0.98
N ALA A 327 -19.18 14.06 -0.30
CA ALA A 327 -19.61 14.87 -1.43
C ALA A 327 -21.07 14.59 -1.87
N HIS A 328 -21.87 13.93 -1.03
CA HIS A 328 -23.27 13.57 -1.29
C HIS A 328 -23.47 12.76 -2.59
N GLY A 329 -22.55 11.84 -2.86
CA GLY A 329 -22.58 10.99 -4.05
C GLY A 329 -22.12 11.68 -5.34
N SER A 330 -21.55 12.87 -5.28
CA SER A 330 -21.00 13.55 -6.45
C SER A 330 -19.75 12.84 -6.96
N LEU A 331 -19.69 12.57 -8.27
CA LEU A 331 -18.51 12.04 -8.95
C LEU A 331 -17.66 13.15 -9.60
N GLU A 332 -18.01 14.42 -9.38
CA GLU A 332 -17.23 15.55 -9.88
C GLU A 332 -15.84 15.57 -9.21
N PRO A 333 -14.75 15.63 -9.99
CA PRO A 333 -13.39 15.58 -9.44
C PRO A 333 -13.13 16.61 -8.35
N SER A 334 -13.59 17.85 -8.53
CA SER A 334 -13.41 18.93 -7.55
C SER A 334 -14.18 18.72 -6.25
N ALA A 335 -15.33 18.04 -6.28
CA ALA A 335 -16.09 17.70 -5.08
C ALA A 335 -15.40 16.59 -4.28
N ILE A 336 -14.88 15.58 -4.96
CA ILE A 336 -14.11 14.49 -4.34
C ILE A 336 -12.81 15.03 -3.75
N ASP A 337 -12.09 15.85 -4.51
CA ASP A 337 -10.84 16.48 -4.07
C ASP A 337 -11.03 17.32 -2.80
N LYS A 338 -12.06 18.17 -2.79
CA LYS A 338 -12.44 18.98 -1.62
C LYS A 338 -12.77 18.10 -0.38
N ALA A 339 -13.40 16.95 -0.60
CA ALA A 339 -13.75 16.01 0.46
C ALA A 339 -12.51 15.29 0.99
N LEU A 340 -11.63 14.80 0.11
CA LEU A 340 -10.34 14.18 0.49
C LEU A 340 -9.46 15.15 1.28
N GLY A 341 -9.39 16.42 0.88
CA GLY A 341 -8.60 17.45 1.56
C GLY A 341 -9.04 17.77 3.00
N LYS A 342 -10.16 17.21 3.47
CA LYS A 342 -10.70 17.45 4.83
C LYS A 342 -11.06 16.15 5.55
N ILE A 343 -10.65 15.02 4.98
CA ILE A 343 -11.11 13.74 5.48
C ILE A 343 -10.52 13.39 6.85
N THR A 344 -11.36 12.80 7.69
CA THR A 344 -10.95 11.95 8.81
C THR A 344 -11.56 10.59 8.60
N PHE A 345 -10.72 9.56 8.53
CA PHE A 345 -11.14 8.20 8.20
C PHE A 345 -10.49 7.17 9.10
N HIS A 346 -11.26 6.20 9.60
CA HIS A 346 -10.79 5.10 10.45
C HIS A 346 -10.62 3.85 9.60
N GLY A 347 -9.41 3.67 9.05
CA GLY A 347 -9.05 2.54 8.20
C GLY A 347 -8.37 1.39 8.93
N ILE A 348 -7.88 0.45 8.12
CA ILE A 348 -7.13 -0.74 8.58
C ILE A 348 -5.79 -0.31 9.17
N CYS A 349 -5.10 0.60 8.48
CA CYS A 349 -3.75 1.05 8.81
C CYS A 349 -3.72 2.10 9.94
N GLY A 350 -4.85 2.71 10.25
CA GLY A 350 -4.97 3.70 11.31
C GLY A 350 -6.09 4.70 11.09
N THR A 351 -6.02 5.83 11.80
CA THR A 351 -6.93 6.96 11.57
C THR A 351 -6.21 7.96 10.68
N TYR A 352 -6.76 8.17 9.50
CA TYR A 352 -6.22 9.07 8.48
C TYR A 352 -6.73 10.49 8.68
N HIS A 353 -5.84 11.45 8.49
CA HIS A 353 -6.13 12.88 8.42
C HIS A 353 -5.33 13.50 7.29
N THR A 354 -5.94 14.31 6.46
CA THR A 354 -5.23 14.99 5.39
C THR A 354 -4.49 16.22 5.93
N ASP A 355 -3.21 16.36 5.60
CA ASP A 355 -2.42 17.54 5.91
C ASP A 355 -2.40 18.56 4.76
N ALA A 356 -1.64 19.65 4.93
CA ALA A 356 -1.52 20.71 3.93
C ALA A 356 -0.77 20.29 2.65
N ASN A 357 -0.06 19.15 2.67
CA ASN A 357 0.62 18.57 1.49
C ASN A 357 -0.25 17.54 0.78
N HIS A 358 -1.45 17.26 1.30
CA HIS A 358 -2.33 16.17 0.90
C HIS A 358 -1.79 14.78 1.29
N ASP A 359 -0.89 14.69 2.28
CA ASP A 359 -0.59 13.43 2.93
C ASP A 359 -1.80 12.98 3.75
N LEU A 360 -2.24 11.75 3.54
CA LEU A 360 -3.24 11.08 4.36
C LEU A 360 -2.53 10.48 5.57
N MET A 361 -2.10 11.36 6.47
CA MET A 361 -1.31 10.99 7.66
C MET A 361 -2.08 10.06 8.58
N HIS A 362 -1.40 9.04 9.11
CA HIS A 362 -1.99 8.11 10.06
C HIS A 362 -1.00 7.68 11.15
N GLN A 363 -0.38 6.52 11.06
CA GLN A 363 0.62 6.04 12.01
C GLN A 363 1.75 5.31 11.30
N VAL A 364 2.97 5.47 11.82
CA VAL A 364 4.11 4.63 11.48
C VAL A 364 4.22 3.52 12.51
N THR A 365 4.38 2.30 12.07
CA THR A 365 4.64 1.13 12.92
C THR A 365 6.02 0.56 12.65
N LEU A 366 6.65 -0.02 13.68
CA LEU A 366 7.84 -0.82 13.53
C LEU A 366 7.54 -2.27 13.88
N VAL A 367 7.93 -3.16 12.99
CA VAL A 367 7.77 -4.61 13.14
C VAL A 367 9.15 -5.27 13.18
N SER A 368 9.39 -6.14 14.16
CA SER A 368 10.62 -6.89 14.31
C SER A 368 10.40 -8.37 14.02
N PHE A 369 11.34 -8.97 13.34
CA PHE A 369 11.40 -10.41 13.09
C PHE A 369 12.23 -11.19 14.13
N ALA A 370 12.76 -10.54 15.16
CA ALA A 370 13.59 -11.18 16.20
C ALA A 370 12.91 -12.37 16.89
N ASN A 371 11.57 -12.36 17.01
CA ASN A 371 10.77 -13.43 17.61
C ASN A 371 10.05 -14.30 16.57
N GLY A 372 10.44 -14.22 15.31
CA GLY A 372 9.83 -14.93 14.19
C GLY A 372 9.30 -14.00 13.11
N ILE A 373 9.21 -14.52 11.89
CA ILE A 373 8.80 -13.76 10.70
C ILE A 373 7.34 -13.95 10.32
N ASN A 374 6.56 -14.73 11.05
CA ASN A 374 5.18 -15.04 10.70
C ASN A 374 4.25 -14.86 11.93
N PRO A 375 3.66 -13.68 12.11
CA PRO A 375 3.77 -12.48 11.28
C PRO A 375 4.91 -11.52 11.65
N GLY A 376 5.69 -11.76 12.69
CA GLY A 376 6.58 -10.79 13.32
C GLY A 376 5.94 -10.15 14.56
N THR A 377 6.65 -9.22 15.18
CA THR A 377 6.21 -8.55 16.41
C THR A 377 6.17 -7.05 16.23
N LEU A 378 5.03 -6.42 16.53
CA LEU A 378 4.93 -4.97 16.62
C LEU A 378 5.74 -4.47 17.83
N VAL A 379 6.77 -3.65 17.58
CA VAL A 379 7.69 -3.16 18.62
C VAL A 379 7.55 -1.69 18.94
N ALA A 380 7.00 -0.89 18.02
CA ALA A 380 6.74 0.53 18.26
C ALA A 380 5.63 1.06 17.35
N LYS A 381 5.01 2.18 17.76
CA LYS A 381 4.07 2.99 16.98
C LYS A 381 4.38 4.47 17.18
N TYR A 382 4.27 5.24 16.11
CA TYR A 382 4.44 6.69 16.12
C TYR A 382 3.29 7.32 15.32
N ILE A 383 2.78 8.44 15.81
CA ILE A 383 1.80 9.24 15.05
C ILE A 383 2.58 10.14 14.10
N GLU A 384 2.15 10.23 12.87
CA GLU A 384 2.75 11.10 11.88
C GLU A 384 2.53 12.58 12.24
N ALA A 385 3.50 13.42 11.85
CA ALA A 385 3.40 14.86 11.91
C ALA A 385 3.51 15.44 10.50
N SER A 386 2.84 16.56 10.24
CA SER A 386 2.94 17.25 8.96
C SER A 386 4.39 17.66 8.68
N VAL A 387 4.86 17.34 7.47
CA VAL A 387 6.22 17.66 7.01
C VAL A 387 6.16 18.90 6.13
N PRO A 388 6.92 19.97 6.43
CA PRO A 388 6.92 21.16 5.59
C PRO A 388 7.37 20.85 4.15
N LYS A 389 6.69 21.41 3.16
CA LYS A 389 7.06 21.27 1.72
C LYS A 389 8.51 21.64 1.43
N THR A 390 9.06 22.58 2.22
CA THR A 390 10.46 23.04 2.11
C THR A 390 11.48 22.06 2.69
N TYR A 391 11.04 20.95 3.30
CA TYR A 391 11.97 19.99 3.92
C TYR A 391 13.01 19.48 2.92
N PHE A 392 12.56 19.10 1.71
CA PHE A 392 13.43 18.60 0.67
C PHE A 392 14.06 19.70 -0.22
N ALA A 393 13.49 20.91 -0.22
CA ALA A 393 14.05 22.03 -0.98
C ALA A 393 15.43 22.49 -0.46
N ASN A 394 15.75 22.16 0.81
CA ASN A 394 17.00 22.52 1.48
C ASN A 394 17.96 21.33 1.65
N ALA A 395 17.65 20.19 1.05
CA ALA A 395 18.44 18.96 1.17
C ALA A 395 19.36 18.70 -0.06
N GLY A 396 19.37 19.63 -1.03
CA GLY A 396 20.21 19.60 -2.24
C GLY A 396 21.51 20.39 -2.10
#